data_ce9d939a87d3c90c424cbd1c9aa34415
#
_entry.id   ce9d939a87d3c90c424cbd1c9aa34415
#
_cell.length_a   1.000
_cell.length_b   1.000
_cell.length_c   1.000
_cell.angle_alpha   90.00
_cell.angle_beta   90.00
_cell.angle_gamma   90.00
#
_symmetry.space_group_name_H-M   'P 1'
#
loop_
_entity.id
_entity.type
_entity.pdbx_description
1 polymer ?
#
loop_
_entity_poly.entity_id
_entity_poly.type
_entity_poly.pdbx_seq_one_letter_code
_entity_poly.pdbx_strand_id
1 'polypeptide(L)'
;MKICMIGTGYVGLVSGVCFADLGNKVYCVDKDQKKINKLKNSLSPIYEPGLDDLIRNNLRAKRLIFTHDLQKAIKDSQIIFICVGTPTKK
;
A
#
# COMPACT_ATOMS: atom_id res chain seq x y z
N MET A 1 6.67 6.35 12.19
CA MET A 1 6.33 4.96 12.49
C MET A 1 6.40 4.13 11.23
N LYS A 2 6.72 2.86 11.36
CA LYS A 2 6.76 1.94 10.23
C LYS A 2 5.52 1.07 10.24
N ILE A 3 4.77 1.10 9.16
CA ILE A 3 3.46 0.46 9.06
C ILE A 3 3.45 -0.51 7.89
N CYS A 4 2.81 -1.66 8.07
CA CYS A 4 2.60 -2.62 6.99
C CYS A 4 1.10 -2.75 6.72
N MET A 5 0.71 -2.53 5.46
CA MET A 5 -0.66 -2.73 5.02
C MET A 5 -0.69 -4.00 4.18
N ILE A 6 -1.37 -5.01 4.64
CA ILE A 6 -1.50 -6.27 3.89
C ILE A 6 -2.77 -6.23 3.06
N GLY A 7 -2.62 -6.17 1.76
CA GLY A 7 -3.73 -6.02 0.83
C GLY A 7 -3.79 -4.61 0.29
N THR A 8 -3.88 -4.48 -1.04
CA THR A 8 -3.92 -3.18 -1.70
C THR A 8 -5.24 -2.96 -2.42
N GLY A 9 -6.33 -3.45 -1.82
CA GLY A 9 -7.66 -3.07 -2.25
C GLY A 9 -7.94 -1.62 -1.86
N TYR A 10 -9.19 -1.20 -2.01
CA TYR A 10 -9.52 0.21 -1.79
C TYR A 10 -9.07 0.69 -0.40
N VAL A 11 -9.49 -0.01 0.64
CA VAL A 11 -9.20 0.43 2.01
C VAL A 11 -7.70 0.41 2.30
N GLY A 12 -7.04 -0.70 1.95
CA GLY A 12 -5.62 -0.83 2.22
C GLY A 12 -4.77 0.17 1.48
N LEU A 13 -5.09 0.40 0.20
CA LEU A 13 -4.32 1.32 -0.61
C LEU A 13 -4.51 2.77 -0.16
N VAL A 14 -5.77 3.20 -0.02
CA VAL A 14 -6.05 4.58 0.37
C VAL A 14 -5.51 4.87 1.76
N SER A 15 -5.74 3.97 2.72
CA SER A 15 -5.24 4.15 4.08
C SER A 15 -3.72 4.18 4.11
N GLY A 16 -3.08 3.28 3.38
CA GLY A 16 -1.62 3.23 3.33
C GLY A 16 -1.03 4.50 2.78
N VAL A 17 -1.60 5.00 1.69
CA VAL A 17 -1.14 6.25 1.08
C VAL A 17 -1.31 7.42 2.05
N CYS A 18 -2.44 7.48 2.74
CA CYS A 18 -2.70 8.54 3.69
C CYS A 18 -1.74 8.50 4.87
N PHE A 19 -1.46 7.30 5.41
CA PHE A 19 -0.48 7.16 6.48
C PHE A 19 0.91 7.62 6.04
N ALA A 20 1.28 7.28 4.80
CA ALA A 20 2.57 7.72 4.26
C ALA A 20 2.63 9.23 4.14
N ASP A 21 1.53 9.83 3.69
CA ASP A 21 1.47 11.27 3.52
C ASP A 21 1.56 12.01 4.85
N LEU A 22 1.16 11.35 5.94
CA LEU A 22 1.31 11.90 7.28
C LEU A 22 2.73 11.77 7.85
N GLY A 23 3.64 11.16 7.09
CA GLY A 23 5.03 11.06 7.49
C GLY A 23 5.50 9.69 7.94
N ASN A 24 4.63 8.69 7.86
CA ASN A 24 5.01 7.32 8.23
C ASN A 24 5.65 6.59 7.07
N LYS A 25 6.49 5.61 7.37
CA LYS A 25 7.00 4.71 6.34
C LYS A 25 6.03 3.55 6.24
N VAL A 26 5.46 3.35 5.05
CA VAL A 26 4.40 2.38 4.85
C VAL A 26 4.78 1.36 3.78
N TYR A 27 4.70 0.10 4.15
CA TYR A 27 4.81 -1.01 3.22
C TYR A 27 3.40 -1.43 2.83
N CYS A 28 3.10 -1.40 1.54
CA CYS A 28 1.84 -1.92 1.02
C CYS A 28 2.14 -3.23 0.32
N VAL A 29 1.61 -4.30 0.85
CA VAL A 29 1.93 -5.65 0.40
C VAL A 29 0.74 -6.27 -0.31
N ASP A 30 0.98 -6.88 -1.45
CA ASP A 30 -0.03 -7.65 -2.16
C ASP A 30 0.65 -8.81 -2.84
N LYS A 31 -0.03 -9.93 -2.94
CA LYS A 31 0.51 -11.10 -3.63
C LYS A 31 0.39 -10.98 -5.15
N ASP A 32 -0.41 -10.05 -5.65
CA ASP A 32 -0.58 -9.83 -7.07
C ASP A 32 0.56 -8.98 -7.60
N GLN A 33 1.52 -9.62 -8.25
CA GLN A 33 2.70 -8.95 -8.76
C GLN A 33 2.36 -7.90 -9.83
N LYS A 34 1.34 -8.16 -10.63
CA LYS A 34 0.93 -7.20 -11.66
C LYS A 34 0.41 -5.91 -11.03
N LYS A 35 -0.39 -6.05 -9.98
CA LYS A 35 -0.91 -4.90 -9.24
C LYS A 35 0.24 -4.11 -8.61
N ILE A 36 1.18 -4.81 -8.00
CA ILE A 36 2.34 -4.17 -7.37
C ILE A 36 3.16 -3.42 -8.41
N ASN A 37 3.38 -4.00 -9.58
CA ASN A 37 4.13 -3.34 -10.63
C ASN A 37 3.47 -2.04 -11.10
N LYS A 38 2.15 -2.05 -11.24
CA LYS A 38 1.42 -0.84 -11.62
C LYS A 38 1.52 0.22 -10.55
N LEU A 39 1.41 -0.17 -9.29
CA LEU A 39 1.49 0.78 -8.18
C LEU A 39 2.87 1.38 -8.06
N LYS A 40 3.92 0.62 -8.32
CA LYS A 40 5.29 1.14 -8.33
C LYS A 40 5.48 2.23 -9.39
N ASN A 41 4.66 2.21 -10.42
CA ASN A 41 4.68 3.21 -11.48
C ASN A 41 3.60 4.27 -11.29
N SER A 42 3.07 4.39 -10.08
CA SER A 42 2.06 5.37 -9.70
C SER A 42 0.73 5.19 -10.43
N LEU A 43 0.46 3.98 -10.88
CA LEU A 43 -0.79 3.67 -11.57
C LEU A 43 -1.74 2.96 -10.62
N SER A 44 -2.70 3.70 -10.09
CA SER A 44 -3.67 3.14 -9.16
C SER A 44 -4.77 2.40 -9.91
N PRO A 45 -5.17 1.21 -9.43
CA PRO A 45 -6.35 0.52 -9.99
C PRO A 45 -7.65 1.16 -9.53
N ILE A 46 -7.56 2.12 -8.63
CA ILE A 46 -8.72 2.78 -8.04
C ILE A 46 -8.80 4.21 -8.57
N TYR A 47 -9.96 4.57 -9.09
CA TYR A 47 -10.16 5.94 -9.55
C TYR A 47 -10.57 6.80 -8.37
N GLU A 48 -9.63 7.59 -7.88
CA GLU A 48 -9.85 8.48 -6.76
C GLU A 48 -9.10 9.77 -7.07
N PRO A 49 -9.78 10.91 -7.16
CA PRO A 49 -9.11 12.17 -7.51
C PRO A 49 -7.96 12.48 -6.56
N GLY A 50 -6.80 12.78 -7.13
CA GLY A 50 -5.62 13.13 -6.33
C GLY A 50 -4.82 11.96 -5.80
N LEU A 51 -5.34 10.73 -5.90
CA LEU A 51 -4.65 9.58 -5.35
C LEU A 51 -3.34 9.28 -6.07
N ASP A 52 -3.33 9.38 -7.39
CA ASP A 52 -2.11 9.12 -8.16
C ASP A 52 -0.99 10.10 -7.79
N ASP A 53 -1.34 11.35 -7.54
CA ASP A 53 -0.36 12.34 -7.12
C ASP A 53 0.21 12.03 -5.74
N LEU A 54 -0.65 11.61 -4.82
CA LEU A 54 -0.21 11.22 -3.48
C LEU A 54 0.70 10.01 -3.54
N ILE A 55 0.36 9.01 -4.37
CA ILE A 55 1.20 7.84 -4.54
C ILE A 55 2.57 8.26 -5.07
N ARG A 56 2.59 9.05 -6.13
CA ARG A 56 3.84 9.49 -6.74
C ARG A 56 4.71 10.26 -5.76
N ASN A 57 4.11 11.20 -5.04
CA ASN A 57 4.86 12.02 -4.10
C ASN A 57 5.46 11.20 -2.96
N ASN A 58 4.70 10.23 -2.46
CA ASN A 58 5.17 9.42 -1.35
C ASN A 58 6.14 8.33 -1.78
N LEU A 59 6.02 7.82 -3.00
CA LEU A 59 7.06 6.95 -3.57
C LEU A 59 8.37 7.70 -3.71
N ARG A 60 8.31 8.93 -4.22
CA ARG A 60 9.49 9.77 -4.40
C ARG A 60 10.15 10.09 -3.07
N ALA A 61 9.36 10.33 -2.04
CA ALA A 61 9.86 10.61 -0.71
C ALA A 61 10.33 9.36 0.03
N LYS A 62 10.15 8.18 -0.57
CA LYS A 62 10.52 6.89 0.00
C LYS A 62 9.79 6.56 1.29
N ARG A 63 8.61 7.12 1.45
CA ARG A 63 7.73 6.78 2.57
C ARG A 63 6.74 5.68 2.21
N LEU A 64 6.51 5.46 0.92
CA LEU A 64 5.56 4.45 0.45
C LEU A 64 6.30 3.41 -0.36
N ILE A 65 6.15 2.15 0.00
CA ILE A 65 6.85 1.04 -0.63
C ILE A 65 5.84 -0.03 -0.98
N PHE A 66 5.74 -0.35 -2.26
CA PHE A 66 4.89 -1.44 -2.73
C PHE A 66 5.74 -2.68 -2.93
N THR A 67 5.33 -3.79 -2.36
CA THR A 67 6.11 -5.01 -2.44
C THR A 67 5.23 -6.25 -2.34
N HIS A 68 5.72 -7.37 -2.87
CA HIS A 68 5.09 -8.66 -2.66
C HIS A 68 5.82 -9.46 -1.57
N ASP A 69 6.86 -8.88 -0.99
CA ASP A 69 7.66 -9.56 0.04
C ASP A 69 7.06 -9.31 1.42
N LEU A 70 6.11 -10.18 1.79
CA LEU A 70 5.39 -10.04 3.04
C LEU A 70 6.29 -10.17 4.26
N GLN A 71 7.22 -11.11 4.23
CA GLN A 71 8.08 -11.36 5.38
C GLN A 71 8.93 -10.14 5.71
N LYS A 72 9.54 -9.54 4.70
CA LYS A 72 10.36 -8.36 4.92
C LYS A 72 9.53 -7.19 5.44
N ALA A 73 8.35 -6.99 4.86
CA ALA A 73 7.49 -5.89 5.27
C ALA A 73 7.07 -6.03 6.73
N ILE A 74 6.68 -7.24 7.13
CA ILE A 74 6.28 -7.50 8.52
C ILE A 74 7.44 -7.28 9.46
N LYS A 75 8.61 -7.79 9.09
CA LYS A 75 9.81 -7.70 9.92
C LYS A 75 10.19 -6.26 10.21
N ASP A 76 10.05 -5.38 9.22
CA ASP A 76 10.43 -4.00 9.34
C ASP A 76 9.37 -3.11 9.99
N SER A 77 8.17 -3.64 10.21
CA SER A 77 7.03 -2.82 10.61
C SER A 77 6.73 -2.93 12.09
N GLN A 78 6.21 -1.84 12.65
CA GLN A 78 5.79 -1.77 14.04
C GLN A 78 4.31 -2.07 14.21
N ILE A 79 3.51 -1.73 13.19
CA ILE A 79 2.07 -1.98 13.17
C ILE A 79 1.71 -2.64 11.86
N ILE A 80 0.84 -3.64 11.92
CA ILE A 80 0.41 -4.38 10.74
C ILE A 80 -1.11 -4.30 10.64
N PHE A 81 -1.60 -3.80 9.51
CA PHE A 81 -3.02 -3.77 9.21
C PHE A 81 -3.33 -4.83 8.16
N ILE A 82 -4.30 -5.67 8.43
CA ILE A 82 -4.73 -6.70 7.48
C ILE A 82 -5.98 -6.20 6.78
N CYS A 83 -5.83 -5.87 5.51
CA CYS A 83 -6.88 -5.24 4.71
C CYS A 83 -7.31 -6.12 3.53
N VAL A 84 -7.12 -7.43 3.65
CA VAL A 84 -7.56 -8.34 2.60
C VAL A 84 -9.05 -8.53 2.70
N GLY A 85 -9.71 -8.56 1.55
CA GLY A 85 -11.14 -8.77 1.54
C GLY A 85 -11.49 -10.20 1.91
N THR A 86 -12.62 -10.37 2.57
CA THR A 86 -13.15 -11.71 2.85
C THR A 86 -13.92 -12.18 1.61
N PRO A 87 -13.70 -13.42 1.17
CA PRO A 87 -14.49 -13.92 0.05
C PRO A 87 -15.97 -13.91 0.39
N THR A 88 -16.76 -13.45 -0.57
CA THR A 88 -18.20 -13.43 -0.39
C THR A 88 -18.75 -14.84 -0.52
N LYS A 89 -19.58 -15.23 0.42
CA LYS A 89 -20.23 -16.53 0.39
C LYS A 89 -21.60 -16.38 -0.24
N LYS A 90 -21.92 -17.28 -1.10
CA LYS A 90 -23.20 -17.29 -1.76
C LYS A 90 -24.01 -18.49 -1.33
#